data_1a4e311132721267f0fe9e3c62910414
#
_entry.id   1a4e311132721267f0fe9e3c62910414
#
_cell.length_a   1.000
_cell.length_b   1.000
_cell.length_c   1.000
_cell.angle_alpha   90.00
_cell.angle_beta   90.00
_cell.angle_gamma   90.00
#
_symmetry.space_group_name_H-M   'P 1'
#
loop_
_entity.id
_entity.type
_entity.pdbx_description
1 polymer ?
#
loop_
_entity_poly.entity_id
_entity_poly.type
_entity_poly.pdbx_seq_one_letter_code
_entity_poly.pdbx_strand_id
1 'polypeptide(L)'
;LSDSEQELLTKINAEITDSLGYDGEISEQREKAQEYYYALPFGNEVDGRSQYVDSTVQDTIEWIKPSLMRIFGSGDEFVKFTPHGPEDVDAAAQATDYVNYVFSKDNNGWEIMYSWFHDALLQKNGIVKV
;
A
#
# COMPACT_ATOMS: atom_id res chain seq x y z
N LEU A 1 -16.50 34.59 7.73
CA LEU A 1 -16.68 33.29 8.36
C LEU A 1 -17.45 33.50 9.67
N SER A 2 -18.46 32.68 9.91
CA SER A 2 -19.16 32.66 11.19
C SER A 2 -18.25 32.09 12.31
N ASP A 3 -18.57 32.40 13.56
CA ASP A 3 -17.76 31.91 14.70
C ASP A 3 -17.66 30.37 14.70
N SER A 4 -18.72 29.67 14.30
CA SER A 4 -18.72 28.21 14.19
C SER A 4 -17.83 27.67 13.04
N GLU A 5 -17.69 28.41 11.94
CA GLU A 5 -16.78 28.05 10.84
C GLU A 5 -15.31 28.28 11.24
N GLN A 6 -15.02 29.31 12.01
CA GLN A 6 -13.68 29.55 12.53
C GLN A 6 -13.27 28.49 13.54
N GLU A 7 -14.17 28.06 14.43
CA GLU A 7 -13.93 26.98 15.38
C GLU A 7 -13.67 25.65 14.67
N LEU A 8 -14.46 25.34 13.62
CA LEU A 8 -14.25 24.15 12.79
C LEU A 8 -12.90 24.17 12.07
N LEU A 9 -12.52 25.30 11.47
CA LEU A 9 -11.22 25.47 10.82
C LEU A 9 -10.06 25.28 11.81
N THR A 10 -10.17 25.82 13.01
CA THR A 10 -9.15 25.66 14.05
C THR A 10 -8.98 24.20 14.43
N LYS A 11 -10.09 23.48 14.60
CA LYS A 11 -10.08 22.05 14.91
C LYS A 11 -9.46 21.23 13.79
N ILE A 12 -9.86 21.47 12.53
CA ILE A 12 -9.29 20.79 11.36
C ILE A 12 -7.80 21.01 11.25
N ASN A 13 -7.34 22.27 11.44
CA ASN A 13 -5.92 22.58 11.38
C ASN A 13 -5.11 21.92 12.51
N ALA A 14 -5.66 21.82 13.71
CA ALA A 14 -5.04 21.09 14.80
C ALA A 14 -4.89 19.59 14.48
N GLU A 15 -5.94 18.95 13.99
CA GLU A 15 -5.94 17.54 13.59
C GLU A 15 -4.91 17.26 12.44
N ILE A 16 -4.84 18.17 11.46
CA ILE A 16 -3.83 18.08 10.38
C ILE A 16 -2.42 18.19 10.95
N THR A 17 -2.18 19.15 11.83
CA THR A 17 -0.86 19.36 12.43
C THR A 17 -0.41 18.16 13.26
N ASP A 18 -1.32 17.58 14.06
CA ASP A 18 -1.06 16.38 14.84
C ASP A 18 -0.76 15.16 13.93
N SER A 19 -1.52 15.01 12.84
CA SER A 19 -1.30 13.94 11.86
C SER A 19 0.05 14.06 11.16
N LEU A 20 0.45 15.28 10.77
CA LEU A 20 1.76 15.54 10.15
C LEU A 20 2.92 15.32 11.13
N GLY A 21 2.74 15.64 12.40
CA GLY A 21 3.73 15.36 13.44
C GLY A 21 3.98 13.87 13.65
N TYR A 22 2.92 13.06 13.60
CA TYR A 22 3.02 11.60 13.67
C TYR A 22 3.70 10.99 12.43
N ASP A 23 3.48 11.57 11.26
CA ASP A 23 4.09 11.09 10.00
C ASP A 23 5.62 11.26 9.98
N GLY A 24 6.19 12.21 10.71
CA GLY A 24 7.63 12.42 10.79
C GLY A 24 8.39 11.20 11.32
N GLU A 25 7.91 10.57 12.38
CA GLU A 25 8.53 9.36 12.94
C GLU A 25 8.42 8.15 11.99
N ILE A 26 7.28 8.00 11.35
CA ILE A 26 7.06 6.92 10.36
C ILE A 26 7.91 7.16 9.11
N SER A 27 8.10 8.40 8.70
CA SER A 27 8.90 8.78 7.55
C SER A 27 10.36 8.35 7.69
N GLU A 28 10.98 8.59 8.84
CA GLU A 28 12.33 8.14 9.14
C GLU A 28 12.46 6.60 9.11
N GLN A 29 11.45 5.91 9.62
CA GLN A 29 11.44 4.44 9.59
C GLN A 29 11.30 3.89 8.16
N ARG A 30 10.54 4.56 7.30
CA ARG A 30 10.38 4.20 5.89
C ARG A 30 11.66 4.44 5.09
N GLU A 31 12.32 5.58 5.30
CA GLU A 31 13.61 5.88 4.70
C GLU A 31 14.64 4.79 5.04
N LYS A 32 14.73 4.45 6.31
CA LYS A 32 15.63 3.40 6.79
C LYS A 32 15.29 2.01 6.23
N ALA A 33 14.00 1.71 6.07
CA ALA A 33 13.57 0.46 5.45
C ALA A 33 13.99 0.39 3.97
N GLN A 34 13.93 1.50 3.24
CA GLN A 34 14.42 1.59 1.87
C GLN A 34 15.94 1.43 1.79
N GLU A 35 16.70 2.05 2.69
CA GLU A 35 18.16 1.86 2.75
C GLU A 35 18.52 0.39 2.92
N TYR A 36 17.84 -0.33 3.81
CA TYR A 36 18.06 -1.77 3.99
C TYR A 36 17.64 -2.60 2.78
N TYR A 37 16.54 -2.23 2.13
CA TYR A 37 16.07 -2.92 0.92
C TYR A 37 17.05 -2.79 -0.23
N TYR A 38 17.62 -1.60 -0.45
CA TYR A 38 18.61 -1.36 -1.49
C TYR A 38 20.05 -1.72 -1.07
N ALA A 39 20.23 -2.29 0.13
CA ALA A 39 21.54 -2.62 0.69
C ALA A 39 22.52 -1.44 0.63
N LEU A 40 22.04 -0.24 0.95
CA LEU A 40 22.87 0.96 0.95
C LEU A 40 23.89 0.92 2.12
N PRO A 41 25.08 1.49 1.94
CA PRO A 41 26.08 1.60 3.00
C PRO A 41 25.54 2.34 4.23
N PHE A 42 25.88 1.87 5.43
CA PHE A 42 25.41 2.45 6.68
C PHE A 42 26.17 3.72 7.11
N GLY A 43 27.24 4.08 6.39
CA GLY A 43 28.09 5.24 6.70
C GLY A 43 29.10 5.01 7.84
N ASN A 44 29.20 3.79 8.34
CA ASN A 44 30.20 3.39 9.35
C ASN A 44 31.28 2.48 8.78
N GLU A 45 31.39 2.39 7.46
CA GLU A 45 32.38 1.58 6.76
C GLU A 45 33.77 2.13 6.99
N VAL A 46 34.71 1.21 7.23
CA VAL A 46 36.11 1.55 7.46
C VAL A 46 36.92 1.23 6.19
N ASP A 47 37.72 2.18 5.76
CA ASP A 47 38.57 2.02 4.57
C ASP A 47 39.52 0.82 4.71
N GLY A 48 39.59 -0.02 3.67
CA GLY A 48 40.37 -1.25 3.67
C GLY A 48 39.70 -2.47 4.35
N ARG A 49 38.46 -2.35 4.83
CA ARG A 49 37.62 -3.47 5.31
C ARG A 49 36.50 -3.77 4.33
N SER A 50 35.82 -4.91 4.56
CA SER A 50 34.63 -5.26 3.77
C SER A 50 33.55 -4.20 3.93
N GLN A 51 33.02 -3.72 2.80
CA GLN A 51 31.92 -2.77 2.72
C GLN A 51 30.65 -3.48 2.21
N TYR A 52 30.62 -4.80 2.29
CA TYR A 52 29.46 -5.58 1.86
C TYR A 52 28.29 -5.37 2.81
N VAL A 53 27.15 -5.00 2.24
CA VAL A 53 25.85 -4.92 2.93
C VAL A 53 24.99 -6.08 2.44
N ASP A 54 24.39 -6.81 3.37
CA ASP A 54 23.55 -7.96 3.05
C ASP A 54 22.17 -7.54 2.55
N SER A 55 21.68 -8.18 1.47
CA SER A 55 20.40 -7.93 0.84
C SER A 55 19.24 -8.75 1.41
N THR A 56 19.38 -9.29 2.61
CA THR A 56 18.35 -10.18 3.23
C THR A 56 16.96 -9.56 3.26
N VAL A 57 16.83 -8.24 3.44
CA VAL A 57 15.53 -7.55 3.45
C VAL A 57 14.90 -7.60 2.06
N GLN A 58 15.67 -7.32 1.02
CA GLN A 58 15.22 -7.41 -0.36
C GLN A 58 14.77 -8.84 -0.70
N ASP A 59 15.61 -9.81 -0.42
CA ASP A 59 15.33 -11.22 -0.71
C ASP A 59 14.06 -11.70 0.00
N THR A 60 13.86 -11.30 1.26
CA THR A 60 12.68 -11.65 2.03
C THR A 60 11.40 -11.07 1.42
N ILE A 61 11.42 -9.78 1.04
CA ILE A 61 10.27 -9.12 0.41
C ILE A 61 9.97 -9.77 -0.94
N GLU A 62 11.00 -10.00 -1.76
CA GLU A 62 10.83 -10.63 -3.08
C GLU A 62 10.33 -12.08 -3.00
N TRP A 63 10.58 -12.79 -1.91
CA TRP A 63 10.03 -14.13 -1.68
C TRP A 63 8.57 -14.13 -1.21
N ILE A 64 8.18 -13.14 -0.43
CA ILE A 64 6.81 -13.03 0.08
C ILE A 64 5.83 -12.59 -1.01
N LYS A 65 6.23 -11.64 -1.87
CA LYS A 65 5.36 -11.07 -2.91
C LYS A 65 4.69 -12.12 -3.80
N PRO A 66 5.37 -13.11 -4.38
CA PRO A 66 4.73 -14.12 -5.21
C PRO A 66 3.68 -14.95 -4.46
N SER A 67 3.90 -15.17 -3.17
CA SER A 67 2.94 -15.90 -2.33
C SER A 67 1.66 -15.09 -2.11
N LEU A 68 1.78 -13.80 -1.84
CA LEU A 68 0.65 -12.88 -1.74
C LEU A 68 -0.09 -12.77 -3.09
N MET A 69 0.66 -12.58 -4.18
CA MET A 69 0.07 -12.53 -5.52
C MET A 69 -0.69 -13.81 -5.87
N ARG A 70 -0.23 -14.97 -5.43
CA ARG A 70 -0.94 -16.24 -5.62
C ARG A 70 -2.23 -16.31 -4.80
N ILE A 71 -2.20 -15.82 -3.57
CA ILE A 71 -3.38 -15.85 -2.68
C ILE A 71 -4.48 -14.92 -3.21
N PHE A 72 -4.13 -13.69 -3.58
CA PHE A 72 -5.08 -12.66 -3.95
C PHE A 72 -5.35 -12.55 -5.45
N GLY A 73 -4.42 -12.97 -6.30
CA GLY A 73 -4.49 -12.83 -7.75
C GLY A 73 -4.69 -14.14 -8.51
N SER A 74 -4.94 -15.28 -7.84
CA SER A 74 -5.10 -16.57 -8.49
C SER A 74 -6.49 -16.81 -9.07
N GLY A 75 -7.46 -15.99 -8.72
CA GLY A 75 -8.83 -16.05 -9.21
C GLY A 75 -9.11 -15.02 -10.29
N ASP A 76 -10.11 -15.30 -11.12
CA ASP A 76 -10.63 -14.32 -12.09
C ASP A 76 -11.52 -13.26 -11.41
N GLU A 77 -11.92 -13.50 -10.17
CA GLU A 77 -12.78 -12.60 -9.37
C GLU A 77 -11.98 -12.03 -8.19
N PHE A 78 -11.68 -10.74 -8.22
CA PHE A 78 -11.06 -10.00 -7.10
C PHE A 78 -12.11 -9.48 -6.12
N VAL A 79 -13.28 -9.17 -6.64
CA VAL A 79 -14.42 -8.62 -5.88
C VAL A 79 -15.66 -9.42 -6.24
N LYS A 80 -16.48 -9.71 -5.24
CA LYS A 80 -17.77 -10.36 -5.42
C LYS A 80 -18.86 -9.59 -4.69
N PHE A 81 -19.85 -9.12 -5.43
CA PHE A 81 -21.03 -8.51 -4.86
C PHE A 81 -22.03 -9.58 -4.44
N THR A 82 -22.48 -9.51 -3.20
CA THR A 82 -23.50 -10.42 -2.68
C THR A 82 -24.86 -9.72 -2.76
N PRO A 83 -25.87 -10.35 -3.39
CA PRO A 83 -27.20 -9.78 -3.47
C PRO A 83 -27.82 -9.66 -2.07
N HIS A 84 -28.58 -8.59 -1.83
CA HIS A 84 -29.29 -8.39 -0.58
C HIS A 84 -30.64 -9.10 -0.59
N GLY A 85 -31.30 -9.14 -1.75
CA GLY A 85 -32.58 -9.80 -1.95
C GLY A 85 -32.63 -10.60 -3.26
N PRO A 86 -33.69 -11.41 -3.47
CA PRO A 86 -33.83 -12.19 -4.70
C PRO A 86 -33.89 -11.33 -5.98
N GLU A 87 -34.37 -10.09 -5.87
CA GLU A 87 -34.46 -9.12 -6.95
C GLU A 87 -33.10 -8.56 -7.37
N ASP A 88 -32.08 -8.65 -6.53
CA ASP A 88 -30.76 -8.07 -6.75
C ASP A 88 -29.76 -9.06 -7.35
N VAL A 89 -30.12 -10.33 -7.54
CA VAL A 89 -29.20 -11.39 -7.95
C VAL A 89 -28.53 -11.07 -9.29
N ASP A 90 -29.32 -10.68 -10.30
CA ASP A 90 -28.79 -10.36 -11.63
C ASP A 90 -27.93 -9.09 -11.60
N ALA A 91 -28.34 -8.08 -10.84
CA ALA A 91 -27.60 -6.84 -10.67
C ALA A 91 -26.26 -7.08 -9.96
N ALA A 92 -26.22 -7.89 -8.92
CA ALA A 92 -24.99 -8.25 -8.21
C ALA A 92 -24.02 -9.04 -9.09
N ALA A 93 -24.53 -9.96 -9.93
CA ALA A 93 -23.71 -10.68 -10.90
C ALA A 93 -23.10 -9.73 -11.94
N GLN A 94 -23.89 -8.85 -12.54
CA GLN A 94 -23.42 -7.85 -13.50
C GLN A 94 -22.40 -6.88 -12.88
N ALA A 95 -22.64 -6.43 -11.64
CA ALA A 95 -21.69 -5.57 -10.93
C ALA A 95 -20.36 -6.30 -10.65
N THR A 96 -20.43 -7.58 -10.27
CA THR A 96 -19.25 -8.43 -10.08
C THR A 96 -18.43 -8.51 -11.36
N ASP A 97 -19.04 -8.88 -12.47
CA ASP A 97 -18.38 -9.01 -13.77
C ASP A 97 -17.78 -7.68 -14.23
N TYR A 98 -18.53 -6.61 -14.13
CA TYR A 98 -18.08 -5.28 -14.56
C TYR A 98 -16.89 -4.77 -13.76
N VAL A 99 -16.96 -4.83 -12.42
CA VAL A 99 -15.86 -4.34 -11.57
C VAL A 99 -14.59 -5.17 -11.77
N ASN A 100 -14.72 -6.49 -11.88
CA ASN A 100 -13.56 -7.35 -12.14
C ASN A 100 -12.97 -7.08 -13.53
N TYR A 101 -13.79 -6.83 -14.55
CA TYR A 101 -13.31 -6.43 -15.87
C TYR A 101 -12.53 -5.11 -15.83
N VAL A 102 -13.12 -4.07 -15.25
CA VAL A 102 -12.46 -2.75 -15.11
C VAL A 102 -11.14 -2.87 -14.35
N PHE A 103 -11.13 -3.61 -13.25
CA PHE A 103 -9.91 -3.78 -12.46
C PHE A 103 -8.83 -4.56 -13.22
N SER A 104 -9.19 -5.70 -13.82
CA SER A 104 -8.20 -6.61 -14.41
C SER A 104 -7.75 -6.20 -15.83
N LYS A 105 -8.64 -5.56 -16.62
CA LYS A 105 -8.38 -5.25 -18.04
C LYS A 105 -8.11 -3.79 -18.29
N ASP A 106 -8.93 -2.88 -17.71
CA ASP A 106 -8.77 -1.46 -17.98
C ASP A 106 -7.67 -0.84 -17.13
N ASN A 107 -7.47 -1.31 -15.90
CA ASN A 107 -6.53 -0.74 -14.93
C ASN A 107 -5.28 -1.58 -14.67
N ASN A 108 -5.06 -2.69 -15.38
CA ASN A 108 -3.93 -3.59 -15.12
C ASN A 108 -3.81 -3.98 -13.63
N GLY A 109 -4.88 -4.52 -13.06
CA GLY A 109 -5.02 -4.83 -11.64
C GLY A 109 -3.88 -5.67 -11.05
N TRP A 110 -3.26 -6.53 -11.87
CA TRP A 110 -2.10 -7.31 -11.45
C TRP A 110 -0.91 -6.43 -11.05
N GLU A 111 -0.55 -5.45 -11.87
CA GLU A 111 0.57 -4.54 -11.60
C GLU A 111 0.27 -3.62 -10.41
N ILE A 112 -0.99 -3.17 -10.29
CA ILE A 112 -1.43 -2.39 -9.13
C ILE A 112 -1.27 -3.20 -7.85
N MET A 113 -1.74 -4.44 -7.80
CA MET A 113 -1.59 -5.29 -6.62
C MET A 113 -0.13 -5.60 -6.31
N TYR A 114 0.68 -5.87 -7.33
CA TYR A 114 2.09 -6.15 -7.15
C TYR A 114 2.83 -4.97 -6.50
N SER A 115 2.58 -3.76 -6.99
CA SER A 115 3.14 -2.53 -6.44
C SER A 115 2.61 -2.24 -5.04
N TRP A 116 1.31 -2.45 -4.83
CA TRP A 116 0.67 -2.26 -3.54
C TRP A 116 1.25 -3.17 -2.45
N PHE A 117 1.42 -4.46 -2.75
CA PHE A 117 2.04 -5.40 -1.81
C PHE A 117 3.50 -5.08 -1.57
N HIS A 118 4.23 -4.64 -2.60
CA HIS A 118 5.60 -4.19 -2.42
C HIS A 118 5.69 -3.03 -1.42
N ASP A 119 4.88 -2.00 -1.60
CA ASP A 119 4.86 -0.84 -0.72
C ASP A 119 4.42 -1.22 0.71
N ALA A 120 3.40 -2.07 0.85
CA ALA A 120 2.93 -2.53 2.14
C ALA A 120 4.00 -3.32 2.92
N LEU A 121 4.75 -4.17 2.25
CA LEU A 121 5.83 -4.97 2.85
C LEU A 121 7.04 -4.11 3.21
N LEU A 122 7.40 -3.16 2.35
CA LEU A 122 8.57 -2.31 2.54
C LEU A 122 8.30 -1.14 3.50
N GLN A 123 7.14 -0.49 3.36
CA GLN A 123 6.83 0.76 4.05
C GLN A 123 5.75 0.62 5.12
N LYS A 124 5.40 -0.61 5.52
CA LYS A 124 4.36 -0.99 6.50
C LYS A 124 2.92 -0.77 6.04
N ASN A 125 2.68 0.06 5.06
CA ASN A 125 1.37 0.26 4.46
C ASN A 125 1.52 0.53 2.96
N GLY A 126 0.53 0.08 2.21
CA GLY A 126 0.37 0.41 0.80
C GLY A 126 -0.94 1.16 0.60
N ILE A 127 -0.93 2.17 -0.26
CA ILE A 127 -2.09 3.00 -0.55
C ILE A 127 -2.38 2.93 -2.04
N VAL A 128 -3.62 2.61 -2.37
CA VAL A 128 -4.12 2.60 -3.75
C VAL A 128 -5.23 3.62 -3.87
N LYS A 129 -5.21 4.41 -4.94
CA LYS A 129 -6.28 5.33 -5.28
C LYS A 129 -7.23 4.65 -6.27
N VAL A 130 -8.51 4.65 -5.94
CA VAL A 130 -9.61 4.18 -6.79
C VAL A 130 -10.24 5.34 -7.54
#